data_f22740731f5d245bce4cfa80f1158b2c
#
_entry.id   f22740731f5d245bce4cfa80f1158b2c
#
_cell.length_a   1.000
_cell.length_b   1.000
_cell.length_c   1.000
_cell.angle_alpha   90.00
_cell.angle_beta   90.00
_cell.angle_gamma   90.00
#
_symmetry.space_group_name_H-M   'P 1'
#
loop_
_entity.id
_entity.type
_entity.pdbx_description
1 polymer ?
#
loop_
_entity_poly.entity_id
_entity_poly.type
_entity_poly.pdbx_seq_one_letter_code
_entity_poly.pdbx_strand_id
1 'polypeptide(L)'
;MFDYLIIGGGTAGCVLAARLSENPDIRVALLEAGPPDTSVLTHCPAGLALLAQIGHANWQFATVAQAGLNGRTGYQPRGKILGGSSAINAMIYIRGQRADYDYWAAQGNPGWSYDEVLPYFKKSENNQRGASTLRGDSGPLQVAEQQSPRPISQAFVAACADNGIAANPDYNGPQ
;
A
#
# COMPACT_ATOMS: atom_id res chain seq x y z
N MET A 1 30.50 -3.47 -12.03
CA MET A 1 30.17 -3.99 -10.69
C MET A 1 29.06 -3.12 -10.14
N PHE A 2 28.05 -3.67 -9.46
CA PHE A 2 27.00 -2.92 -8.77
C PHE A 2 27.38 -2.78 -7.29
N ASP A 3 27.02 -1.65 -6.70
CA ASP A 3 27.25 -1.38 -5.28
C ASP A 3 26.13 -1.97 -4.42
N TYR A 4 24.91 -1.99 -4.95
CA TYR A 4 23.73 -2.61 -4.33
C TYR A 4 22.99 -3.52 -5.31
N LEU A 5 22.55 -4.67 -4.80
CA LEU A 5 21.66 -5.60 -5.50
C LEU A 5 20.37 -5.75 -4.70
N ILE A 6 19.27 -5.32 -5.27
CA ILE A 6 17.93 -5.41 -4.66
C ILE A 6 17.19 -6.57 -5.32
N ILE A 7 16.74 -7.51 -4.52
CA ILE A 7 15.98 -8.68 -4.98
C ILE A 7 14.51 -8.48 -4.68
N GLY A 8 13.71 -8.35 -5.73
CA GLY A 8 12.28 -8.06 -5.71
C GLY A 8 11.98 -6.60 -6.01
N GLY A 9 11.39 -6.33 -7.18
CA GLY A 9 10.90 -5.02 -7.62
C GLY A 9 9.50 -4.67 -7.10
N GLY A 10 9.16 -5.12 -5.88
CA GLY A 10 7.94 -4.72 -5.20
C GLY A 10 8.01 -3.31 -4.61
N THR A 11 6.99 -2.90 -3.84
CA THR A 11 6.88 -1.56 -3.24
C THR A 11 8.16 -1.15 -2.49
N ALA A 12 8.68 -2.01 -1.61
CA ALA A 12 9.88 -1.72 -0.83
C ALA A 12 11.14 -1.67 -1.72
N GLY A 13 11.30 -2.61 -2.65
CA GLY A 13 12.45 -2.67 -3.54
C GLY A 13 12.52 -1.46 -4.49
N CYS A 14 11.38 -1.01 -5.01
CA CYS A 14 11.31 0.21 -5.82
C CYS A 14 11.70 1.45 -5.03
N VAL A 15 11.28 1.57 -3.76
CA VAL A 15 11.67 2.68 -2.89
C VAL A 15 13.17 2.65 -2.61
N LEU A 16 13.71 1.48 -2.26
CA LEU A 16 15.16 1.32 -2.03
C LEU A 16 15.97 1.67 -3.29
N ALA A 17 15.55 1.16 -4.45
CA ALA A 17 16.22 1.45 -5.72
C ALA A 17 16.23 2.95 -6.01
N ALA A 18 15.08 3.61 -5.86
CA ALA A 18 14.95 5.04 -6.08
C ALA A 18 15.83 5.87 -5.12
N ARG A 19 15.82 5.51 -3.82
CA ARG A 19 16.59 6.28 -2.81
C ARG A 19 18.10 6.06 -2.90
N LEU A 20 18.54 4.83 -3.11
CA LEU A 20 19.96 4.52 -3.22
C LEU A 20 20.60 5.07 -4.50
N SER A 21 19.83 5.19 -5.59
CA SER A 21 20.30 5.74 -6.86
C SER A 21 20.22 7.28 -6.95
N GLU A 22 19.79 7.97 -5.90
CA GLU A 22 19.86 9.45 -5.84
C GLU A 22 21.31 9.96 -5.89
N ASN A 23 22.25 9.18 -5.37
CA ASN A 23 23.67 9.45 -5.56
C ASN A 23 24.14 8.83 -6.90
N PRO A 24 24.56 9.64 -7.88
CA PRO A 24 24.98 9.17 -9.20
C PRO A 24 26.22 8.27 -9.19
N ASP A 25 27.01 8.30 -8.13
CA ASP A 25 28.18 7.45 -7.96
C ASP A 25 27.83 6.03 -7.53
N ILE A 26 26.58 5.79 -7.09
CA ILE A 26 26.09 4.50 -6.62
C ILE A 26 25.36 3.78 -7.74
N ARG A 27 25.82 2.56 -8.06
CA ARG A 27 25.18 1.69 -9.06
C ARG A 27 24.30 0.67 -8.38
N VAL A 28 22.99 0.77 -8.65
CA VAL A 28 21.97 -0.12 -8.07
C VAL A 28 21.44 -1.04 -9.16
N ALA A 29 21.38 -2.34 -8.87
CA ALA A 29 20.66 -3.31 -9.68
C ALA A 29 19.39 -3.77 -8.96
N LEU A 30 18.26 -3.75 -9.66
CA LEU A 30 16.98 -4.25 -9.19
C LEU A 30 16.60 -5.48 -10.01
N LEU A 31 16.40 -6.63 -9.35
CA LEU A 31 15.95 -7.87 -9.96
C LEU A 31 14.49 -8.11 -9.60
N GLU A 32 13.67 -8.34 -10.63
CA GLU A 32 12.24 -8.68 -10.46
C GLU A 32 11.95 -10.01 -11.20
N ALA A 33 11.15 -10.86 -10.54
CA ALA A 33 10.78 -12.18 -11.10
C ALA A 33 9.66 -12.10 -12.13
N GLY A 34 8.87 -11.03 -12.08
CA GLY A 34 7.74 -10.78 -12.98
C GLY A 34 8.09 -9.90 -14.17
N PRO A 35 7.14 -9.70 -15.08
CA PRO A 35 7.30 -8.80 -16.21
C PRO A 35 7.30 -7.33 -15.80
N PRO A 36 7.64 -6.40 -16.70
CA PRO A 36 7.35 -4.98 -16.53
C PRO A 36 5.83 -4.74 -16.48
N ASP A 37 5.41 -3.67 -15.81
CA ASP A 37 4.00 -3.30 -15.60
C ASP A 37 3.35 -2.60 -16.81
N THR A 38 3.56 -3.13 -18.00
CA THR A 38 3.07 -2.53 -19.25
C THR A 38 1.64 -2.95 -19.64
N SER A 39 1.03 -3.83 -18.84
CA SER A 39 -0.33 -4.34 -19.14
C SER A 39 -1.40 -3.29 -18.87
N VAL A 40 -2.35 -3.14 -19.80
CA VAL A 40 -3.56 -2.32 -19.60
C VAL A 40 -4.32 -2.74 -18.34
N LEU A 41 -4.31 -4.02 -17.98
CA LEU A 41 -4.98 -4.51 -16.77
C LEU A 41 -4.33 -3.99 -15.48
N THR A 42 -3.02 -3.75 -15.46
CA THR A 42 -2.35 -3.17 -14.29
C THR A 42 -2.58 -1.67 -14.17
N HIS A 43 -2.80 -0.98 -15.30
CA HIS A 43 -3.07 0.46 -15.33
C HIS A 43 -4.55 0.82 -15.22
N CYS A 44 -5.45 -0.17 -15.33
CA CYS A 44 -6.89 0.02 -15.19
C CYS A 44 -7.36 -0.38 -13.78
N PRO A 45 -7.96 0.51 -12.98
CA PRO A 45 -8.47 0.18 -11.65
C PRO A 45 -9.40 -1.05 -11.61
N ALA A 46 -10.24 -1.23 -12.64
CA ALA A 46 -11.11 -2.38 -12.77
C ALA A 46 -10.36 -3.69 -13.08
N GLY A 47 -9.12 -3.60 -13.56
CA GLY A 47 -8.29 -4.75 -13.90
C GLY A 47 -7.95 -5.64 -12.71
N LEU A 48 -7.98 -5.10 -11.48
CA LEU A 48 -7.79 -5.87 -10.26
C LEU A 48 -8.64 -7.15 -10.22
N ALA A 49 -9.92 -7.05 -10.57
CA ALA A 49 -10.85 -8.18 -10.51
C ALA A 49 -10.43 -9.33 -11.46
N LEU A 50 -9.88 -8.98 -12.62
CA LEU A 50 -9.35 -9.96 -13.59
C LEU A 50 -7.98 -10.47 -13.17
N LEU A 51 -7.06 -9.61 -12.78
CA LEU A 51 -5.71 -10.00 -12.37
C LEU A 51 -5.72 -10.98 -11.20
N ALA A 52 -6.63 -10.80 -10.24
CA ALA A 52 -6.80 -11.73 -9.12
C ALA A 52 -7.22 -13.13 -9.57
N GLN A 53 -7.96 -13.27 -10.67
CA GLN A 53 -8.53 -14.53 -11.15
C GLN A 53 -7.63 -15.24 -12.17
N ILE A 54 -7.09 -14.51 -13.14
CA ILE A 54 -6.36 -15.13 -14.27
C ILE A 54 -4.92 -15.50 -13.94
N GLY A 55 -4.43 -15.12 -12.75
CA GLY A 55 -3.06 -15.44 -12.33
C GLY A 55 -1.95 -14.68 -13.06
N HIS A 56 -2.29 -13.76 -13.95
CA HIS A 56 -1.32 -12.90 -14.62
C HIS A 56 -0.71 -11.92 -13.61
N ALA A 57 0.61 -11.76 -13.62
CA ALA A 57 1.33 -10.86 -12.71
C ALA A 57 1.13 -11.20 -11.20
N ASN A 58 0.90 -12.47 -10.87
CA ASN A 58 0.52 -12.91 -9.53
C ASN A 58 1.19 -14.24 -9.17
N TRP A 59 1.73 -14.36 -7.95
CA TRP A 59 2.32 -15.59 -7.43
C TRP A 59 1.28 -16.66 -7.08
N GLN A 60 0.02 -16.28 -6.90
CA GLN A 60 -1.09 -17.18 -6.58
C GLN A 60 -0.84 -18.07 -5.35
N PHE A 61 -0.25 -17.53 -4.31
CA PHE A 61 -0.03 -18.30 -3.08
C PHE A 61 -1.33 -18.72 -2.43
N ALA A 62 -1.28 -19.82 -1.71
CA ALA A 62 -2.35 -20.28 -0.83
C ALA A 62 -1.76 -20.61 0.54
N THR A 63 -2.54 -20.43 1.60
CA THR A 63 -2.16 -20.88 2.94
C THR A 63 -2.21 -22.41 3.02
N VAL A 64 -1.56 -22.97 4.01
CA VAL A 64 -1.89 -24.33 4.46
C VAL A 64 -3.33 -24.36 5.00
N ALA A 65 -3.91 -25.53 5.14
CA ALA A 65 -5.22 -25.70 5.74
C ALA A 65 -5.25 -25.07 7.15
N GLN A 66 -6.25 -24.24 7.44
CA GLN A 66 -6.40 -23.49 8.67
C GLN A 66 -7.50 -24.10 9.54
N ALA A 67 -7.16 -24.55 10.74
CA ALA A 67 -8.14 -25.15 11.69
C ALA A 67 -9.28 -24.16 12.01
N GLY A 68 -8.97 -22.86 12.22
CA GLY A 68 -9.95 -21.80 12.47
C GLY A 68 -10.87 -21.49 11.28
N LEU A 69 -10.58 -22.04 10.09
CA LEU A 69 -11.39 -21.92 8.88
C LEU A 69 -12.00 -23.26 8.45
N ASN A 70 -12.22 -24.19 9.38
CA ASN A 70 -12.72 -25.54 9.12
C ASN A 70 -11.87 -26.31 8.07
N GLY A 71 -10.56 -26.22 8.15
CA GLY A 71 -9.63 -26.89 7.27
C GLY A 71 -9.48 -26.26 5.88
N ARG A 72 -10.11 -25.10 5.61
CA ARG A 72 -9.98 -24.41 4.33
C ARG A 72 -8.61 -23.76 4.16
N THR A 73 -8.17 -23.66 2.91
CA THR A 73 -7.02 -22.84 2.51
C THR A 73 -7.50 -21.45 2.13
N GLY A 74 -6.68 -20.42 2.39
CA GLY A 74 -6.93 -19.05 1.96
C GLY A 74 -6.09 -18.69 0.76
N TYR A 75 -6.69 -18.16 -0.30
CA TYR A 75 -5.98 -17.61 -1.44
C TYR A 75 -5.26 -16.30 -1.04
N GLN A 76 -3.98 -16.20 -1.36
CA GLN A 76 -3.10 -15.09 -0.99
C GLN A 76 -2.46 -14.49 -2.24
N PRO A 77 -3.14 -13.61 -2.98
CA PRO A 77 -2.56 -12.95 -4.13
C PRO A 77 -1.36 -12.08 -3.72
N ARG A 78 -0.28 -12.17 -4.49
CA ARG A 78 0.90 -11.31 -4.38
C ARG A 78 1.42 -10.98 -5.76
N GLY A 79 1.69 -9.70 -6.02
CA GLY A 79 2.18 -9.27 -7.33
C GLY A 79 3.51 -9.94 -7.69
N LYS A 80 3.57 -10.50 -8.89
CA LYS A 80 4.78 -10.98 -9.58
C LYS A 80 4.98 -10.11 -10.81
N ILE A 81 5.42 -8.89 -10.60
CA ILE A 81 5.50 -7.83 -11.60
C ILE A 81 6.33 -6.68 -11.03
N LEU A 82 6.92 -5.83 -11.87
CA LEU A 82 7.53 -4.59 -11.41
C LEU A 82 6.49 -3.71 -10.70
N GLY A 83 6.80 -3.26 -9.48
CA GLY A 83 5.84 -2.66 -8.56
C GLY A 83 5.23 -3.67 -7.57
N GLY A 84 5.36 -4.98 -7.82
CA GLY A 84 4.85 -6.03 -6.94
C GLY A 84 3.36 -5.92 -6.65
N SER A 85 2.96 -6.10 -5.40
CA SER A 85 1.55 -6.02 -5.01
C SER A 85 0.97 -4.61 -5.12
N SER A 86 1.78 -3.54 -5.17
CA SER A 86 1.26 -2.19 -5.43
C SER A 86 0.74 -2.03 -6.87
N ALA A 87 1.20 -2.85 -7.81
CA ALA A 87 0.70 -2.86 -9.19
C ALA A 87 -0.63 -3.62 -9.38
N ILE A 88 -1.05 -4.42 -8.38
CA ILE A 88 -2.26 -5.25 -8.45
C ILE A 88 -3.19 -5.09 -7.25
N ASN A 89 -3.00 -4.09 -6.39
CA ASN A 89 -3.80 -3.85 -5.19
C ASN A 89 -5.12 -3.11 -5.50
N ALA A 90 -5.93 -2.89 -4.47
CA ALA A 90 -7.20 -2.17 -4.58
C ALA A 90 -7.05 -0.63 -4.44
N MET A 91 -5.83 -0.11 -4.42
CA MET A 91 -5.51 1.33 -4.35
C MET A 91 -6.12 2.05 -3.14
N ILE A 92 -6.29 1.36 -2.03
CA ILE A 92 -6.75 1.94 -0.76
C ILE A 92 -5.53 2.41 0.02
N TYR A 93 -5.42 3.72 0.25
CA TYR A 93 -4.38 4.30 1.07
C TYR A 93 -4.86 4.46 2.50
N ILE A 94 -4.41 3.58 3.38
CA ILE A 94 -4.71 3.59 4.81
C ILE A 94 -3.46 3.25 5.61
N ARG A 95 -3.18 4.03 6.66
CA ARG A 95 -2.08 3.78 7.59
C ARG A 95 -2.56 2.90 8.74
N GLY A 96 -1.62 2.23 9.40
CA GLY A 96 -1.89 1.61 10.70
C GLY A 96 -2.24 2.66 11.75
N GLN A 97 -2.88 2.24 12.82
CA GLN A 97 -3.18 3.10 13.96
C GLN A 97 -1.90 3.44 14.74
N ARG A 98 -1.93 4.54 15.49
CA ARG A 98 -0.81 4.91 16.37
C ARG A 98 -0.38 3.74 17.25
N ALA A 99 -1.34 3.05 17.84
CA ALA A 99 -1.10 1.92 18.73
C ALA A 99 -0.31 0.77 18.09
N ASP A 100 -0.47 0.54 16.78
CA ASP A 100 0.25 -0.52 16.06
C ASP A 100 1.77 -0.24 16.05
N TYR A 101 2.16 0.99 15.74
CA TYR A 101 3.56 1.40 15.68
C TYR A 101 4.17 1.55 17.07
N ASP A 102 3.43 2.13 18.01
CA ASP A 102 3.88 2.27 19.40
C ASP A 102 4.09 0.89 20.03
N TYR A 103 3.25 -0.10 19.68
CA TYR A 103 3.46 -1.48 20.08
C TYR A 103 4.74 -2.07 19.50
N TRP A 104 5.04 -1.81 18.21
CA TRP A 104 6.31 -2.26 17.61
C TRP A 104 7.53 -1.66 18.31
N ALA A 105 7.50 -0.37 18.62
CA ALA A 105 8.56 0.27 19.38
C ALA A 105 8.73 -0.37 20.76
N ALA A 106 7.63 -0.63 21.46
CA ALA A 106 7.62 -1.28 22.77
C ALA A 106 8.18 -2.71 22.76
N GLN A 107 8.14 -3.41 21.62
CA GLN A 107 8.77 -4.73 21.44
C GLN A 107 10.29 -4.66 21.24
N GLY A 108 10.92 -3.51 21.45
CA GLY A 108 12.38 -3.34 21.31
C GLY A 108 12.82 -2.88 19.94
N ASN A 109 11.95 -2.24 19.16
CA ASN A 109 12.28 -1.68 17.86
C ASN A 109 12.31 -0.13 17.95
N PRO A 110 13.40 0.49 18.43
CA PRO A 110 13.51 1.93 18.50
C PRO A 110 13.45 2.54 17.08
N GLY A 111 12.81 3.70 16.95
CA GLY A 111 12.60 4.36 15.67
C GLY A 111 11.29 3.92 14.96
N TRP A 112 10.47 3.07 15.58
CA TRP A 112 9.23 2.55 15.00
C TRP A 112 7.96 3.03 15.71
N SER A 113 8.04 3.95 16.68
CA SER A 113 6.83 4.58 17.22
C SER A 113 6.11 5.40 16.15
N TYR A 114 4.83 5.65 16.35
CA TYR A 114 4.03 6.42 15.38
C TYR A 114 4.64 7.79 15.07
N ASP A 115 5.11 8.50 16.09
CA ASP A 115 5.69 9.83 15.89
C ASP A 115 7.04 9.78 15.15
N GLU A 116 7.79 8.69 15.30
CA GLU A 116 9.04 8.47 14.57
C GLU A 116 8.82 8.06 13.12
N VAL A 117 7.76 7.30 12.79
CA VAL A 117 7.45 6.88 11.41
C VAL A 117 6.61 7.90 10.64
N LEU A 118 5.86 8.77 11.31
CA LEU A 118 5.01 9.78 10.69
C LEU A 118 5.74 10.69 9.68
N PRO A 119 6.97 11.17 9.92
CA PRO A 119 7.72 11.95 8.94
C PRO A 119 7.94 11.22 7.62
N TYR A 120 8.11 9.89 7.65
CA TYR A 120 8.29 9.07 6.44
C TYR A 120 6.98 8.90 5.68
N PHE A 121 5.85 8.76 6.36
CA PHE A 121 4.53 8.79 5.70
C PHE A 121 4.32 10.12 4.98
N LYS A 122 4.60 11.24 5.65
CA LYS A 122 4.49 12.57 5.04
C LYS A 122 5.46 12.76 3.88
N LYS A 123 6.68 12.26 3.99
CA LYS A 123 7.69 12.33 2.91
C LYS A 123 7.27 11.58 1.67
N SER A 124 6.56 10.47 1.82
CA SER A 124 6.10 9.65 0.69
C SER A 124 4.82 10.17 0.02
N GLU A 125 3.99 10.91 0.75
CA GLU A 125 2.63 11.28 0.36
C GLU A 125 2.58 12.61 -0.39
N ASN A 126 1.79 12.62 -1.47
CA ASN A 126 1.30 13.84 -2.12
C ASN A 126 -0.23 13.82 -2.06
N ASN A 127 -0.79 14.36 -0.98
CA ASN A 127 -2.21 14.30 -0.71
C ASN A 127 -2.95 15.47 -1.37
N GLN A 128 -4.03 15.17 -2.07
CA GLN A 128 -4.90 16.16 -2.71
C GLN A 128 -5.46 17.21 -1.72
N ARG A 129 -5.60 16.85 -0.43
CA ARG A 129 -6.05 17.77 0.62
C ARG A 129 -4.97 18.77 1.08
N GLY A 130 -3.74 18.64 0.57
CA GLY A 130 -2.61 19.46 0.97
C GLY A 130 -1.92 18.98 2.24
N ALA A 131 -0.84 19.69 2.61
CA ALA A 131 -0.05 19.40 3.81
C ALA A 131 -0.82 19.69 5.10
N SER A 132 -0.53 18.87 6.13
CA SER A 132 -1.03 19.09 7.49
C SER A 132 -0.08 18.52 8.53
N THR A 133 -0.48 18.51 9.80
CA THR A 133 0.28 17.81 10.84
C THR A 133 0.43 16.32 10.55
N LEU A 134 -0.54 15.70 9.86
CA LEU A 134 -0.57 14.28 9.56
C LEU A 134 -0.30 13.95 8.09
N ARG A 135 -0.29 14.93 7.15
CA ARG A 135 -0.22 14.70 5.71
C ARG A 135 0.95 15.39 5.06
N GLY A 136 1.49 14.78 4.00
CA GLY A 136 2.40 15.39 3.04
C GLY A 136 1.68 15.76 1.74
N ASP A 137 2.24 16.69 0.97
CA ASP A 137 1.71 17.19 -0.30
C ASP A 137 2.77 17.28 -1.42
N SER A 138 3.95 16.71 -1.20
CA SER A 138 5.08 16.82 -2.13
C SER A 138 5.83 15.50 -2.36
N GLY A 139 5.33 14.41 -1.80
CA GLY A 139 5.90 13.08 -1.98
C GLY A 139 5.55 12.46 -3.34
N PRO A 140 6.19 11.35 -3.70
CA PRO A 140 5.97 10.68 -4.99
C PRO A 140 4.62 9.92 -5.07
N LEU A 141 3.98 9.59 -3.94
CA LEU A 141 2.74 8.82 -3.92
C LEU A 141 1.52 9.74 -3.94
N GLN A 142 0.82 9.75 -5.07
CA GLN A 142 -0.42 10.51 -5.21
C GLN A 142 -1.54 9.88 -4.39
N VAL A 143 -2.14 10.66 -3.49
CA VAL A 143 -3.30 10.26 -2.67
C VAL A 143 -4.44 11.22 -2.94
N ALA A 144 -5.52 10.69 -3.49
CA ALA A 144 -6.68 11.47 -3.91
C ALA A 144 -7.98 10.93 -3.30
N GLU A 145 -9.00 11.78 -3.27
CA GLU A 145 -10.35 11.38 -2.93
C GLU A 145 -10.97 10.52 -4.02
N GLN A 146 -11.92 9.68 -3.65
CA GLN A 146 -12.70 8.91 -4.60
C GLN A 146 -13.52 9.86 -5.48
N GLN A 147 -13.24 9.86 -6.79
CA GLN A 147 -13.85 10.80 -7.71
C GLN A 147 -15.33 10.51 -8.02
N SER A 148 -15.75 9.26 -7.91
CA SER A 148 -17.11 8.84 -8.25
C SER A 148 -17.67 7.89 -7.17
N PRO A 149 -17.95 8.40 -5.96
CA PRO A 149 -18.54 7.59 -4.91
C PRO A 149 -19.94 7.12 -5.33
N ARG A 150 -20.23 5.82 -5.15
CA ARG A 150 -21.53 5.28 -5.52
C ARG A 150 -22.62 5.79 -4.57
N PRO A 151 -23.85 6.09 -5.08
CA PRO A 151 -24.97 6.54 -4.23
C PRO A 151 -25.26 5.58 -3.07
N ILE A 152 -25.16 4.28 -3.29
CA ILE A 152 -25.37 3.28 -2.22
C ILE A 152 -24.32 3.40 -1.09
N SER A 153 -23.07 3.71 -1.42
CA SER A 153 -22.03 3.92 -0.40
C SER A 153 -22.29 5.18 0.41
N GLN A 154 -22.77 6.24 -0.24
CA GLN A 154 -23.16 7.49 0.44
C GLN A 154 -24.37 7.26 1.34
N ALA A 155 -25.38 6.53 0.86
CA ALA A 155 -26.55 6.18 1.66
C ALA A 155 -26.17 5.32 2.88
N PHE A 156 -25.24 4.38 2.72
CA PHE A 156 -24.75 3.59 3.84
C PHE A 156 -24.07 4.44 4.91
N VAL A 157 -23.20 5.37 4.51
CA VAL A 157 -22.52 6.28 5.45
C VAL A 157 -23.53 7.17 6.17
N ALA A 158 -24.54 7.70 5.45
CA ALA A 158 -25.61 8.49 6.05
C ALA A 158 -26.41 7.68 7.07
N ALA A 159 -26.81 6.45 6.71
CA ALA A 159 -27.53 5.57 7.63
C ALA A 159 -26.70 5.20 8.89
N CYS A 160 -25.39 5.07 8.77
CA CYS A 160 -24.53 4.89 9.93
C CYS A 160 -24.56 6.12 10.85
N ALA A 161 -24.51 7.32 10.30
CA ALA A 161 -24.60 8.56 11.07
C ALA A 161 -25.97 8.69 11.77
N ASP A 162 -27.06 8.35 11.10
CA ASP A 162 -28.42 8.33 11.66
C ASP A 162 -28.55 7.34 12.83
N ASN A 163 -27.71 6.30 12.85
CA ASN A 163 -27.62 5.31 13.94
C ASN A 163 -26.55 5.63 14.99
N GLY A 164 -26.08 6.86 15.05
CA GLY A 164 -25.18 7.35 16.09
C GLY A 164 -23.70 7.02 15.88
N ILE A 165 -23.31 6.50 14.72
CA ILE A 165 -21.90 6.29 14.36
C ILE A 165 -21.36 7.61 13.81
N ALA A 166 -20.38 8.20 14.48
CA ALA A 166 -19.80 9.46 14.06
C ALA A 166 -19.19 9.35 12.65
N ALA A 167 -19.50 10.32 11.79
CA ALA A 167 -18.90 10.40 10.47
C ALA A 167 -17.40 10.72 10.57
N ASN A 168 -16.58 9.94 9.90
CA ASN A 168 -15.13 10.19 9.79
C ASN A 168 -14.79 10.47 8.31
N PRO A 169 -14.47 11.70 7.95
CA PRO A 169 -14.11 12.05 6.57
C PRO A 169 -12.69 11.63 6.18
N ASP A 170 -11.93 11.09 7.11
CA ASP A 170 -10.50 10.83 6.90
C ASP A 170 -9.98 9.69 7.77
N TYR A 171 -9.79 8.51 7.16
CA TYR A 171 -9.23 7.33 7.84
C TYR A 171 -7.81 7.55 8.40
N ASN A 172 -7.05 8.46 7.83
CA ASN A 172 -5.70 8.79 8.24
C ASN A 172 -5.63 10.12 9.01
N GLY A 173 -6.79 10.68 9.36
CA GLY A 173 -6.93 11.87 10.15
C GLY A 173 -6.85 11.61 11.67
N PRO A 174 -7.09 12.63 12.49
CA PRO A 174 -7.24 12.47 13.92
C PRO A 174 -8.47 11.61 14.20
N GLN A 175 -8.29 10.59 15.01
CA GLN A 175 -9.34 9.68 15.48
C GLN A 175 -9.62 9.95 16.94
#